data_76480b0e0c2a9aa6b6f11881d2432299
#
_entry.id   76480b0e0c2a9aa6b6f11881d2432299
#
_cell.length_a   1.000
_cell.length_b   1.000
_cell.length_c   1.000
_cell.angle_alpha   90.00
_cell.angle_beta   90.00
_cell.angle_gamma   90.00
#
_symmetry.space_group_name_H-M   'P 1'
#
loop_
_entity.id
_entity.type
_entity.pdbx_description
1 polymer ?
#
loop_
_entity_poly.entity_id
_entity_poly.type
_entity_poly.pdbx_seq_one_letter_code
_entity_poly.pdbx_strand_id
1 'polypeptide(L)'
;MSSQEIPANQYHHHMQIDWMDFVTSDNITPATEANLVERAVIVGRVGIMMLACGTGSWRVRNSMNIVAQTLGMTCSADIGLVSIEYTCMDNHRSCTQALSLPSTGVNTTRLNALERFMKDMEAEGVSWTIGEIHARLNEIQKSKGNYQPWMVGLAAALACSAFVFLLGGGLVEMLCCFIGAGFGNYVRRKMIDHHMTLFACIAVAVATACIAYLVSFMSVRALFNVSPRHEAGYIGAMLFIIPGFPFITSGLDLSKLDMRSGLERGAYAIIIITVATLVGWLVAMLVHLRPEDFMPLPLSPLMYLLLRLPASFCGVFGFSIMFNSKLKMATTAGLIGAVANTLRLELVDLGHMPAGAAAFLGALTAGLLASIVRKKVGYPRISITIPSIVIMVPGLYMYRAVYNIGLTSISTGALWMTRALLIVVFLPLGLIAARILTDKKWRHNG
;
A
#
# COMPACT_ATOMS: atom_id res chain seq x y z
N MET A 1 23.70 -27.01 -30.43
CA MET A 1 22.77 -26.19 -29.67
C MET A 1 22.25 -25.15 -30.63
N SER A 2 21.03 -25.31 -31.12
CA SER A 2 20.40 -24.33 -32.05
C SER A 2 19.97 -23.12 -31.22
N SER A 3 20.53 -21.96 -31.53
CA SER A 3 20.03 -20.69 -31.03
C SER A 3 18.60 -20.52 -31.55
N GLN A 4 17.61 -20.82 -30.72
CA GLN A 4 16.23 -20.41 -30.99
C GLN A 4 16.23 -18.87 -30.92
N GLU A 5 16.07 -18.22 -32.09
CA GLU A 5 15.80 -16.79 -32.11
C GLU A 5 14.49 -16.52 -31.38
N ILE A 6 14.59 -15.83 -30.26
CA ILE A 6 13.42 -15.37 -29.50
C ILE A 6 12.70 -14.33 -30.37
N PRO A 7 11.41 -14.51 -30.69
CA PRO A 7 10.67 -13.54 -31.48
C PRO A 7 10.76 -12.12 -30.88
N ALA A 8 10.98 -11.10 -31.72
CA ALA A 8 11.20 -9.71 -31.31
C ALA A 8 10.13 -9.12 -30.34
N ASN A 9 8.93 -9.71 -30.28
CA ASN A 9 7.83 -9.32 -29.40
C ASN A 9 7.94 -9.87 -27.96
N GLN A 10 9.01 -10.59 -27.60
CA GLN A 10 9.19 -11.23 -26.28
C GLN A 10 10.35 -10.66 -25.45
N TYR A 11 10.91 -9.50 -25.82
CA TYR A 11 11.90 -8.83 -24.97
C TYR A 11 11.20 -8.23 -23.74
N HIS A 12 11.28 -8.94 -22.63
CA HIS A 12 10.89 -8.39 -21.34
C HIS A 12 12.07 -7.60 -20.75
N HIS A 13 11.82 -6.40 -20.22
CA HIS A 13 12.84 -5.60 -19.52
C HIS A 13 13.45 -6.34 -18.30
N HIS A 14 12.70 -7.28 -17.73
CA HIS A 14 13.14 -8.13 -16.63
C HIS A 14 12.97 -9.59 -17.04
N MET A 15 14.05 -10.34 -17.05
CA MET A 15 14.01 -11.78 -17.27
C MET A 15 13.46 -12.49 -16.04
N GLN A 16 12.63 -13.49 -16.26
CA GLN A 16 12.14 -14.34 -15.18
C GLN A 16 13.25 -15.25 -14.71
N ILE A 17 13.50 -15.29 -13.40
CA ILE A 17 14.48 -16.20 -12.79
C ILE A 17 13.81 -17.58 -12.65
N ASP A 18 14.38 -18.60 -13.25
CA ASP A 18 14.03 -19.98 -12.92
C ASP A 18 14.84 -20.41 -11.70
N TRP A 19 14.18 -20.44 -10.57
CA TRP A 19 14.82 -20.81 -9.31
C TRP A 19 15.29 -22.26 -9.26
N MET A 20 14.74 -23.13 -10.12
CA MET A 20 15.11 -24.54 -10.17
C MET A 20 16.44 -24.78 -10.91
N ASP A 21 16.87 -23.84 -11.75
CA ASP A 21 18.18 -23.91 -12.41
C ASP A 21 19.36 -23.90 -11.42
N PHE A 22 19.13 -23.40 -10.21
CA PHE A 22 20.15 -23.36 -9.16
C PHE A 22 20.13 -24.59 -8.24
N VAL A 23 19.22 -25.53 -8.43
CA VAL A 23 19.11 -26.73 -7.59
C VAL A 23 19.99 -27.84 -8.17
N THR A 24 21.09 -28.12 -7.51
CA THR A 24 22.03 -29.19 -7.89
C THR A 24 22.06 -30.30 -6.85
N SER A 25 21.62 -30.02 -5.62
CA SER A 25 21.55 -31.00 -4.53
C SER A 25 20.44 -32.02 -4.75
N ASP A 26 20.63 -33.20 -4.23
CA ASP A 26 19.59 -34.23 -4.21
C ASP A 26 18.42 -33.83 -3.27
N ASN A 27 17.28 -34.51 -3.42
CA ASN A 27 16.09 -34.26 -2.60
C ASN A 27 16.14 -34.98 -1.23
N ILE A 28 17.30 -35.43 -0.78
CA ILE A 28 17.49 -36.21 0.46
C ILE A 28 18.33 -35.38 1.45
N THR A 29 19.35 -34.67 0.94
CA THR A 29 20.28 -33.92 1.77
C THR A 29 19.60 -32.67 2.37
N PRO A 30 19.71 -32.43 3.68
CA PRO A 30 19.20 -31.20 4.31
C PRO A 30 19.80 -29.93 3.67
N ALA A 31 18.98 -28.90 3.54
CA ALA A 31 19.41 -27.65 2.92
C ALA A 31 20.61 -26.97 3.61
N THR A 32 20.83 -27.27 4.89
CA THR A 32 21.98 -26.77 5.66
C THR A 32 23.32 -27.32 5.17
N GLU A 33 23.32 -28.48 4.52
CA GLU A 33 24.50 -29.15 3.96
C GLU A 33 24.72 -28.86 2.48
N ALA A 34 23.75 -28.20 1.82
CA ALA A 34 23.83 -27.82 0.42
C ALA A 34 24.94 -26.80 0.18
N ASN A 35 25.31 -26.60 -1.08
CA ASN A 35 26.35 -25.62 -1.42
C ASN A 35 25.90 -24.18 -1.09
N LEU A 36 26.88 -23.27 -0.93
CA LEU A 36 26.63 -21.88 -0.53
C LEU A 36 25.70 -21.15 -1.52
N VAL A 37 25.82 -21.42 -2.82
CA VAL A 37 25.04 -20.73 -3.85
C VAL A 37 23.55 -21.11 -3.74
N GLU A 38 23.24 -22.41 -3.60
CA GLU A 38 21.87 -22.88 -3.45
C GLU A 38 21.20 -22.28 -2.20
N ARG A 39 21.91 -22.28 -1.07
CA ARG A 39 21.41 -21.68 0.18
C ARG A 39 21.20 -20.16 0.03
N ALA A 40 22.17 -19.47 -0.60
CA ALA A 40 22.07 -18.02 -0.84
C ALA A 40 20.88 -17.67 -1.77
N VAL A 41 20.62 -18.47 -2.80
CA VAL A 41 19.47 -18.31 -3.71
C VAL A 41 18.14 -18.36 -2.95
N ILE A 42 17.99 -19.26 -1.97
CA ILE A 42 16.78 -19.30 -1.12
C ILE A 42 16.62 -17.98 -0.33
N VAL A 43 17.69 -17.48 0.27
CA VAL A 43 17.67 -16.23 1.02
C VAL A 43 17.23 -15.08 0.11
N GLY A 44 17.81 -14.96 -1.08
CA GLY A 44 17.44 -13.94 -2.07
C GLY A 44 16.00 -14.08 -2.54
N ARG A 45 15.55 -15.30 -2.81
CA ARG A 45 14.17 -15.59 -3.23
C ARG A 45 13.15 -15.14 -2.19
N VAL A 46 13.37 -15.45 -0.93
CA VAL A 46 12.50 -14.98 0.17
C VAL A 46 12.51 -13.46 0.24
N GLY A 47 13.71 -12.82 0.17
CA GLY A 47 13.84 -11.38 0.17
C GLY A 47 13.03 -10.71 -0.94
N ILE A 48 13.20 -11.17 -2.19
CA ILE A 48 12.52 -10.55 -3.34
C ILE A 48 10.99 -10.81 -3.31
N MET A 49 10.54 -11.96 -2.83
CA MET A 49 9.12 -12.25 -2.65
C MET A 49 8.49 -11.36 -1.56
N MET A 50 9.21 -11.10 -0.47
CA MET A 50 8.80 -10.17 0.58
C MET A 50 8.71 -8.74 0.03
N LEU A 51 9.72 -8.30 -0.72
CA LEU A 51 9.75 -6.98 -1.36
C LEU A 51 8.57 -6.78 -2.33
N ALA A 52 8.27 -7.79 -3.13
CA ALA A 52 7.13 -7.81 -4.05
C ALA A 52 5.76 -7.65 -3.37
N CYS A 53 5.67 -7.93 -2.06
CA CYS A 53 4.46 -7.69 -1.27
C CYS A 53 4.31 -6.26 -0.75
N GLY A 54 5.25 -5.36 -1.06
CA GLY A 54 5.24 -3.95 -0.67
C GLY A 54 5.63 -3.68 0.78
N THR A 55 6.19 -4.67 1.50
CA THR A 55 6.62 -4.48 2.89
C THR A 55 7.91 -3.64 2.99
N GLY A 56 8.15 -3.00 4.15
CA GLY A 56 9.35 -2.19 4.38
C GLY A 56 10.64 -3.00 4.38
N SER A 57 11.74 -2.34 4.04
CA SER A 57 13.10 -2.91 3.90
C SER A 57 13.58 -3.61 5.17
N TRP A 58 13.33 -3.02 6.32
CA TRP A 58 13.65 -3.62 7.61
C TRP A 58 13.06 -5.04 7.76
N ARG A 59 11.81 -5.23 7.31
CA ARG A 59 11.16 -6.54 7.38
C ARG A 59 11.73 -7.52 6.38
N VAL A 60 12.04 -7.06 5.17
CA VAL A 60 12.71 -7.87 4.13
C VAL A 60 14.03 -8.38 4.67
N ARG A 61 14.89 -7.47 5.20
CA ARG A 61 16.20 -7.84 5.77
C ARG A 61 16.07 -8.83 6.94
N ASN A 62 15.13 -8.60 7.85
CA ASN A 62 14.90 -9.52 8.96
C ASN A 62 14.49 -10.92 8.48
N SER A 63 13.67 -11.00 7.42
CA SER A 63 13.26 -12.28 6.83
C SER A 63 14.43 -13.01 6.18
N MET A 64 15.27 -12.29 5.45
CA MET A 64 16.49 -12.84 4.85
C MET A 64 17.45 -13.35 5.93
N ASN A 65 17.60 -12.60 7.03
CA ASN A 65 18.46 -13.02 8.14
C ASN A 65 17.96 -14.27 8.85
N ILE A 66 16.65 -14.41 9.07
CA ILE A 66 16.05 -15.63 9.65
C ILE A 66 16.39 -16.85 8.77
N VAL A 67 16.13 -16.73 7.47
CA VAL A 67 16.41 -17.84 6.52
C VAL A 67 17.90 -18.14 6.45
N ALA A 68 18.74 -17.12 6.38
CA ALA A 68 20.20 -17.32 6.35
C ALA A 68 20.71 -18.04 7.61
N GLN A 69 20.27 -17.61 8.79
CA GLN A 69 20.64 -18.23 10.07
C GLN A 69 20.18 -19.67 10.16
N THR A 70 18.94 -19.99 9.74
CA THR A 70 18.42 -21.36 9.70
C THR A 70 19.26 -22.25 8.77
N LEU A 71 19.78 -21.67 7.68
CA LEU A 71 20.66 -22.38 6.72
C LEU A 71 22.13 -22.32 7.09
N GLY A 72 22.50 -21.89 8.30
CA GLY A 72 23.90 -21.85 8.77
C GLY A 72 24.77 -20.77 8.13
N MET A 73 24.19 -19.67 7.69
CA MET A 73 24.88 -18.55 7.03
C MET A 73 24.61 -17.23 7.73
N THR A 74 25.49 -16.24 7.47
CA THR A 74 25.22 -14.83 7.74
C THR A 74 24.83 -14.12 6.45
N CYS A 75 23.95 -13.12 6.52
CA CYS A 75 23.49 -12.35 5.38
C CYS A 75 23.62 -10.86 5.65
N SER A 76 24.13 -10.12 4.68
CA SER A 76 24.08 -8.65 4.63
C SER A 76 23.34 -8.24 3.36
N ALA A 77 22.34 -7.36 3.49
CA ALA A 77 21.50 -6.96 2.36
C ALA A 77 21.26 -5.45 2.32
N ASP A 78 21.41 -4.86 1.14
CA ASP A 78 20.94 -3.53 0.79
C ASP A 78 19.63 -3.64 -0.04
N ILE A 79 18.60 -2.89 0.35
CA ILE A 79 17.23 -3.08 -0.15
C ILE A 79 16.73 -1.74 -0.68
N GLY A 80 16.41 -1.73 -1.99
CA GLY A 80 15.72 -0.65 -2.67
C GLY A 80 14.21 -0.85 -2.75
N LEU A 81 13.53 -0.05 -3.58
CA LEU A 81 12.10 -0.17 -3.86
C LEU A 81 11.77 -1.45 -4.62
N VAL A 82 12.57 -1.79 -5.64
CA VAL A 82 12.37 -2.91 -6.55
C VAL A 82 13.62 -3.78 -6.72
N SER A 83 14.65 -3.57 -5.91
CA SER A 83 15.90 -4.30 -6.00
C SER A 83 16.42 -4.71 -4.64
N ILE A 84 17.19 -5.78 -4.62
CA ILE A 84 17.91 -6.28 -3.44
C ILE A 84 19.31 -6.66 -3.91
N GLU A 85 20.32 -6.14 -3.24
CA GLU A 85 21.71 -6.58 -3.33
C GLU A 85 22.07 -7.23 -2.00
N TYR A 86 22.57 -8.46 -2.03
CA TYR A 86 22.87 -9.17 -0.79
C TYR A 86 24.08 -10.08 -0.92
N THR A 87 24.74 -10.29 0.20
CA THR A 87 25.87 -11.19 0.35
C THR A 87 25.58 -12.17 1.46
N CYS A 88 25.60 -13.47 1.13
CA CYS A 88 25.60 -14.55 2.10
C CYS A 88 27.02 -15.07 2.32
N MET A 89 27.37 -15.32 3.56
CA MET A 89 28.72 -15.76 3.98
C MET A 89 28.62 -17.04 4.80
N ASP A 90 29.48 -17.99 4.50
CA ASP A 90 29.62 -19.27 5.18
C ASP A 90 31.11 -19.59 5.35
N ASN A 91 31.58 -19.63 6.60
CA ASN A 91 32.99 -19.83 6.96
C ASN A 91 33.92 -18.86 6.18
N HIS A 92 34.60 -19.33 5.15
CA HIS A 92 35.54 -18.53 4.37
C HIS A 92 35.06 -18.20 2.95
N ARG A 93 33.81 -18.48 2.64
CA ARG A 93 33.22 -18.26 1.31
C ARG A 93 32.10 -17.22 1.39
N SER A 94 31.94 -16.46 0.32
CA SER A 94 30.85 -15.52 0.16
C SER A 94 30.20 -15.68 -1.20
N CYS A 95 28.88 -15.42 -1.25
CA CYS A 95 28.10 -15.35 -2.48
C CYS A 95 27.32 -14.05 -2.48
N THR A 96 27.59 -13.19 -3.47
CA THR A 96 26.89 -11.91 -3.65
C THR A 96 25.98 -12.01 -4.87
N GLN A 97 24.75 -11.57 -4.72
CA GLN A 97 23.77 -11.55 -5.81
C GLN A 97 22.97 -10.25 -5.77
N ALA A 98 22.49 -9.83 -6.95
CA ALA A 98 21.57 -8.72 -7.13
C ALA A 98 20.29 -9.25 -7.80
N LEU A 99 19.15 -8.89 -7.25
CA LEU A 99 17.82 -9.28 -7.73
C LEU A 99 16.96 -8.03 -7.97
N SER A 100 16.12 -8.03 -8.99
CA SER A 100 15.22 -6.93 -9.28
C SER A 100 13.81 -7.41 -9.62
N LEU A 101 12.83 -6.55 -9.35
CA LEU A 101 11.42 -6.75 -9.68
C LEU A 101 11.02 -5.83 -10.84
N PRO A 102 10.16 -6.28 -11.75
CA PRO A 102 9.60 -5.43 -12.80
C PRO A 102 8.66 -4.35 -12.25
N SER A 103 8.05 -4.60 -11.11
CA SER A 103 7.11 -3.67 -10.46
C SER A 103 6.97 -4.01 -8.97
N THR A 104 6.47 -3.04 -8.20
CA THR A 104 6.10 -3.25 -6.80
C THR A 104 4.58 -3.18 -6.65
N GLY A 105 4.04 -3.86 -5.64
CA GLY A 105 2.63 -3.86 -5.30
C GLY A 105 2.39 -4.15 -3.83
N VAL A 106 1.14 -4.18 -3.40
CA VAL A 106 0.78 -4.54 -2.02
C VAL A 106 -0.05 -5.82 -2.04
N ASN A 107 0.42 -6.84 -1.34
CA ASN A 107 -0.30 -8.11 -1.19
C ASN A 107 -0.16 -8.65 0.23
N THR A 108 -1.09 -8.27 1.09
CA THR A 108 -1.07 -8.63 2.51
C THR A 108 -1.31 -10.11 2.77
N THR A 109 -2.06 -10.79 1.90
CA THR A 109 -2.28 -12.25 2.01
C THR A 109 -0.99 -13.03 1.73
N ARG A 110 -0.28 -12.68 0.65
CA ARG A 110 1.01 -13.30 0.33
C ARG A 110 2.06 -12.98 1.40
N LEU A 111 2.08 -11.74 1.89
CA LEU A 111 2.95 -11.35 3.00
C LEU A 111 2.71 -12.20 4.25
N ASN A 112 1.43 -12.47 4.59
CA ASN A 112 1.10 -13.32 5.73
C ASN A 112 1.52 -14.79 5.50
N ALA A 113 1.41 -15.29 4.27
CA ALA A 113 1.87 -16.64 3.92
C ALA A 113 3.40 -16.77 4.05
N LEU A 114 4.14 -15.77 3.58
CA LEU A 114 5.61 -15.72 3.74
C LEU A 114 6.03 -15.63 5.21
N GLU A 115 5.33 -14.83 6.03
CA GLU A 115 5.64 -14.78 7.47
C GLU A 115 5.35 -16.09 8.21
N ARG A 116 4.37 -16.87 7.77
CA ARG A 116 4.14 -18.24 8.28
C ARG A 116 5.27 -19.15 7.84
N PHE A 117 5.58 -19.15 6.54
CA PHE A 117 6.70 -19.92 6.00
C PHE A 117 8.00 -19.67 6.80
N MET A 118 8.33 -18.40 7.12
CA MET A 118 9.53 -18.10 7.90
C MET A 118 9.48 -18.65 9.33
N LYS A 119 8.30 -18.66 9.97
CA LYS A 119 8.15 -19.27 11.29
C LYS A 119 8.32 -20.78 11.24
N ASP A 120 7.75 -21.40 10.22
CA ASP A 120 7.89 -22.84 10.00
C ASP A 120 9.36 -23.18 9.66
N MET A 121 10.01 -22.32 8.86
CA MET A 121 11.45 -22.42 8.54
C MET A 121 12.33 -22.28 9.80
N GLU A 122 12.03 -21.35 10.68
CA GLU A 122 12.76 -21.16 11.95
C GLU A 122 12.58 -22.37 12.89
N ALA A 123 11.41 -23.00 12.89
CA ALA A 123 11.09 -24.13 13.76
C ALA A 123 11.61 -25.49 13.23
N GLU A 124 11.49 -25.73 11.93
CA GLU A 124 11.69 -27.06 11.32
C GLU A 124 12.62 -27.03 10.10
N GLY A 125 12.97 -25.86 9.59
CA GLY A 125 13.65 -25.69 8.30
C GLY A 125 15.06 -26.31 8.20
N VAL A 126 15.67 -26.62 9.33
CA VAL A 126 16.99 -27.31 9.38
C VAL A 126 16.93 -28.70 8.73
N SER A 127 15.77 -29.36 8.78
CA SER A 127 15.56 -30.70 8.20
C SER A 127 15.04 -30.65 6.77
N TRP A 128 14.63 -29.51 6.25
CA TRP A 128 14.08 -29.43 4.89
C TRP A 128 15.16 -29.49 3.83
N THR A 129 14.83 -30.09 2.70
CA THR A 129 15.69 -30.11 1.51
C THR A 129 15.53 -28.82 0.70
N ILE A 130 16.49 -28.51 -0.17
CA ILE A 130 16.42 -27.35 -1.09
C ILE A 130 15.14 -27.42 -1.94
N GLY A 131 14.82 -28.62 -2.48
CA GLY A 131 13.61 -28.84 -3.29
C GLY A 131 12.32 -28.57 -2.53
N GLU A 132 12.21 -29.02 -1.28
CA GLU A 132 11.02 -28.77 -0.43
C GLU A 132 10.83 -27.28 -0.14
N ILE A 133 11.91 -26.55 0.15
CA ILE A 133 11.87 -25.12 0.36
C ILE A 133 11.37 -24.39 -0.89
N HIS A 134 11.94 -24.72 -2.06
CA HIS A 134 11.50 -24.13 -3.32
C HIS A 134 10.06 -24.51 -3.68
N ALA A 135 9.60 -25.73 -3.40
CA ALA A 135 8.22 -26.15 -3.62
C ALA A 135 7.23 -25.32 -2.79
N ARG A 136 7.50 -25.13 -1.49
CA ARG A 136 6.67 -24.28 -0.59
C ARG A 136 6.64 -22.81 -1.03
N LEU A 137 7.78 -22.28 -1.46
CA LEU A 137 7.85 -20.91 -2.01
C LEU A 137 7.10 -20.79 -3.35
N ASN A 138 7.12 -21.83 -4.20
CA ASN A 138 6.33 -21.91 -5.43
C ASN A 138 4.83 -21.85 -5.16
N GLU A 139 4.32 -22.57 -4.16
CA GLU A 139 2.91 -22.53 -3.76
C GLU A 139 2.49 -21.10 -3.35
N ILE A 140 3.32 -20.43 -2.54
CA ILE A 140 3.06 -19.05 -2.13
C ILE A 140 3.10 -18.10 -3.34
N GLN A 141 4.08 -18.26 -4.23
CA GLN A 141 4.26 -17.41 -5.42
C GLN A 141 3.12 -17.58 -6.43
N LYS A 142 2.66 -18.82 -6.66
CA LYS A 142 1.59 -19.16 -7.60
C LYS A 142 0.19 -18.90 -7.03
N SER A 143 0.07 -18.55 -5.74
CA SER A 143 -1.23 -18.28 -5.12
C SER A 143 -1.96 -17.16 -5.85
N LYS A 144 -3.20 -17.43 -6.28
CA LYS A 144 -4.06 -16.46 -6.96
C LYS A 144 -4.49 -15.34 -5.99
N GLY A 145 -4.83 -14.18 -6.53
CA GLY A 145 -5.45 -13.12 -5.77
C GLY A 145 -6.81 -13.57 -5.18
N ASN A 146 -7.17 -13.02 -4.01
CA ASN A 146 -8.43 -13.39 -3.33
C ASN A 146 -9.67 -12.86 -4.07
N TYR A 147 -9.52 -11.85 -4.92
CA TYR A 147 -10.64 -11.09 -5.48
C TYR A 147 -10.51 -10.93 -6.98
N GLN A 148 -11.63 -11.00 -7.66
CA GLN A 148 -11.74 -10.69 -9.09
C GLN A 148 -11.68 -9.18 -9.32
N PRO A 149 -11.31 -8.69 -10.51
CA PRO A 149 -11.20 -7.26 -10.82
C PRO A 149 -12.43 -6.43 -10.45
N TRP A 150 -13.64 -6.95 -10.71
CA TRP A 150 -14.89 -6.25 -10.38
C TRP A 150 -15.12 -6.13 -8.87
N MET A 151 -14.69 -7.13 -8.06
CA MET A 151 -14.78 -7.07 -6.59
C MET A 151 -13.85 -6.01 -6.03
N VAL A 152 -12.64 -5.89 -6.61
CA VAL A 152 -11.68 -4.84 -6.24
C VAL A 152 -12.20 -3.47 -6.66
N GLY A 153 -12.90 -3.38 -7.80
CA GLY A 153 -13.64 -2.18 -8.22
C GLY A 153 -14.71 -1.76 -7.21
N LEU A 154 -15.54 -2.69 -6.76
CA LEU A 154 -16.55 -2.42 -5.71
C LEU A 154 -15.91 -2.03 -4.38
N ALA A 155 -14.79 -2.62 -4.01
CA ALA A 155 -14.07 -2.24 -2.80
C ALA A 155 -13.54 -0.80 -2.88
N ALA A 156 -13.02 -0.39 -4.04
CA ALA A 156 -12.62 1.00 -4.29
C ALA A 156 -13.81 1.96 -4.28
N ALA A 157 -14.93 1.57 -4.87
CA ALA A 157 -16.18 2.32 -4.85
C ALA A 157 -16.62 2.60 -3.41
N LEU A 158 -16.69 1.56 -2.57
CA LEU A 158 -17.04 1.66 -1.15
C LEU A 158 -16.04 2.55 -0.39
N ALA A 159 -14.74 2.32 -0.59
CA ALA A 159 -13.69 3.07 0.10
C ALA A 159 -13.73 4.56 -0.22
N CYS A 160 -13.81 4.92 -1.51
CA CYS A 160 -13.79 6.32 -1.95
C CYS A 160 -15.10 7.04 -1.61
N SER A 161 -16.25 6.38 -1.73
CA SER A 161 -17.54 6.93 -1.31
C SER A 161 -17.56 7.26 0.19
N ALA A 162 -17.11 6.33 1.02
CA ALA A 162 -16.97 6.57 2.46
C ALA A 162 -15.96 7.69 2.76
N PHE A 163 -14.85 7.74 2.02
CA PHE A 163 -13.83 8.76 2.20
C PHE A 163 -14.36 10.16 1.85
N VAL A 164 -15.18 10.28 0.80
CA VAL A 164 -15.83 11.55 0.43
C VAL A 164 -16.68 12.07 1.58
N PHE A 165 -17.47 11.22 2.23
CA PHE A 165 -18.22 11.61 3.43
C PHE A 165 -17.30 12.12 4.55
N LEU A 166 -16.20 11.42 4.82
CA LEU A 166 -15.23 11.83 5.85
C LEU A 166 -14.53 13.16 5.53
N LEU A 167 -14.52 13.56 4.25
CA LEU A 167 -14.02 14.87 3.78
C LEU A 167 -15.09 15.96 3.80
N GLY A 168 -16.33 15.63 4.16
CA GLY A 168 -17.46 16.56 4.25
C GLY A 168 -18.43 16.51 3.07
N GLY A 169 -18.26 15.57 2.12
CA GLY A 169 -19.18 15.39 1.00
C GLY A 169 -20.51 14.74 1.42
N GLY A 170 -21.60 15.09 0.72
CA GLY A 170 -22.94 14.60 0.95
C GLY A 170 -23.26 13.32 0.16
N LEU A 171 -24.55 12.92 0.20
CA LEU A 171 -25.02 11.70 -0.46
C LEU A 171 -24.82 11.73 -1.98
N VAL A 172 -24.97 12.89 -2.61
CA VAL A 172 -24.80 13.04 -4.06
C VAL A 172 -23.37 12.74 -4.46
N GLU A 173 -22.40 13.38 -3.77
CA GLU A 173 -20.97 13.14 -4.00
C GLU A 173 -20.61 11.69 -3.70
N MET A 174 -21.14 11.11 -2.63
CA MET A 174 -20.89 9.71 -2.26
C MET A 174 -21.35 8.75 -3.35
N LEU A 175 -22.58 8.92 -3.90
CA LEU A 175 -23.14 8.05 -4.95
C LEU A 175 -22.37 8.18 -6.26
N CYS A 176 -22.09 9.42 -6.69
CA CYS A 176 -21.34 9.65 -7.92
C CYS A 176 -19.88 9.17 -7.78
N CYS A 177 -19.28 9.34 -6.61
CA CYS A 177 -17.94 8.85 -6.30
C CYS A 177 -17.91 7.31 -6.28
N PHE A 178 -18.92 6.66 -5.74
CA PHE A 178 -19.03 5.20 -5.76
C PHE A 178 -18.94 4.66 -7.19
N ILE A 179 -19.71 5.25 -8.11
CA ILE A 179 -19.68 4.85 -9.53
C ILE A 179 -18.31 5.17 -10.14
N GLY A 180 -17.81 6.41 -9.97
CA GLY A 180 -16.56 6.86 -10.56
C GLY A 180 -15.35 6.03 -10.11
N ALA A 181 -15.18 5.86 -8.81
CA ALA A 181 -14.07 5.08 -8.26
C ALA A 181 -14.16 3.58 -8.62
N GLY A 182 -15.37 3.03 -8.63
CA GLY A 182 -15.62 1.65 -9.01
C GLY A 182 -15.17 1.34 -10.43
N PHE A 183 -15.62 2.14 -11.39
CA PHE A 183 -15.22 2.00 -12.79
C PHE A 183 -13.73 2.29 -13.00
N GLY A 184 -13.22 3.37 -12.43
CA GLY A 184 -11.80 3.74 -12.56
C GLY A 184 -10.88 2.63 -12.06
N ASN A 185 -11.15 2.06 -10.88
CA ASN A 185 -10.32 0.99 -10.35
C ASN A 185 -10.51 -0.35 -11.08
N TYR A 186 -11.71 -0.65 -11.58
CA TYR A 186 -11.94 -1.81 -12.43
C TYR A 186 -11.10 -1.76 -13.71
N VAL A 187 -11.11 -0.61 -14.40
CA VAL A 187 -10.28 -0.38 -15.61
C VAL A 187 -8.80 -0.49 -15.26
N ARG A 188 -8.34 0.15 -14.18
CA ARG A 188 -6.96 0.02 -13.70
C ARG A 188 -6.57 -1.43 -13.53
N ARG A 189 -7.41 -2.23 -12.86
CA ARG A 189 -7.11 -3.63 -12.60
C ARG A 189 -6.99 -4.44 -13.88
N LYS A 190 -7.88 -4.22 -14.83
CA LYS A 190 -7.82 -4.85 -16.16
C LYS A 190 -6.53 -4.49 -16.90
N MET A 191 -6.14 -3.22 -16.89
CA MET A 191 -4.89 -2.79 -17.53
C MET A 191 -3.65 -3.42 -16.89
N ILE A 192 -3.62 -3.55 -15.55
CA ILE A 192 -2.55 -4.25 -14.84
C ILE A 192 -2.50 -5.74 -15.25
N ASP A 193 -3.65 -6.40 -15.35
CA ASP A 193 -3.74 -7.80 -15.77
C ASP A 193 -3.25 -8.00 -17.23
N HIS A 194 -3.31 -6.95 -18.07
CA HIS A 194 -2.74 -6.89 -19.42
C HIS A 194 -1.29 -6.37 -19.46
N HIS A 195 -0.60 -6.30 -18.34
CA HIS A 195 0.80 -5.88 -18.24
C HIS A 195 1.11 -4.48 -18.79
N MET A 196 0.14 -3.56 -18.78
CA MET A 196 0.36 -2.18 -19.21
C MET A 196 1.23 -1.42 -18.21
N THR A 197 1.93 -0.39 -18.68
CA THR A 197 2.81 0.42 -17.83
C THR A 197 2.05 1.09 -16.69
N LEU A 198 2.71 1.22 -15.53
CA LEU A 198 2.10 1.79 -14.33
C LEU A 198 1.47 3.17 -14.57
N PHE A 199 2.19 4.05 -15.27
CA PHE A 199 1.71 5.43 -15.51
C PHE A 199 0.49 5.46 -16.45
N ALA A 200 0.44 4.60 -17.47
CA ALA A 200 -0.76 4.44 -18.29
C ALA A 200 -1.95 3.93 -17.45
N CYS A 201 -1.73 2.93 -16.59
CA CYS A 201 -2.75 2.42 -15.70
C CYS A 201 -3.30 3.50 -14.77
N ILE A 202 -2.43 4.37 -14.22
CA ILE A 202 -2.83 5.48 -13.35
C ILE A 202 -3.61 6.53 -14.14
N ALA A 203 -3.07 6.98 -15.27
CA ALA A 203 -3.66 8.05 -16.07
C ALA A 203 -5.07 7.68 -16.58
N VAL A 204 -5.19 6.50 -17.18
CA VAL A 204 -6.50 6.03 -17.70
C VAL A 204 -7.50 5.79 -16.56
N ALA A 205 -7.04 5.22 -15.44
CA ALA A 205 -7.92 4.97 -14.29
C ALA A 205 -8.47 6.27 -13.69
N VAL A 206 -7.62 7.30 -13.53
CA VAL A 206 -8.04 8.61 -13.03
C VAL A 206 -8.99 9.29 -14.01
N ALA A 207 -8.65 9.33 -15.30
CA ALA A 207 -9.52 9.90 -16.32
C ALA A 207 -10.89 9.22 -16.33
N THR A 208 -10.92 7.89 -16.33
CA THR A 208 -12.16 7.10 -16.27
C THR A 208 -12.97 7.40 -15.00
N ALA A 209 -12.32 7.48 -13.84
CA ALA A 209 -12.99 7.76 -12.57
C ALA A 209 -13.63 9.16 -12.56
N CYS A 210 -12.90 10.18 -13.01
CA CYS A 210 -13.40 11.55 -13.09
C CYS A 210 -14.54 11.68 -14.11
N ILE A 211 -14.41 11.09 -15.30
CA ILE A 211 -15.46 11.13 -16.33
C ILE A 211 -16.70 10.38 -15.85
N ALA A 212 -16.55 9.17 -15.27
CA ALA A 212 -17.68 8.41 -14.75
C ALA A 212 -18.39 9.14 -13.59
N TYR A 213 -17.64 9.83 -12.72
CA TYR A 213 -18.22 10.72 -11.71
C TYR A 213 -19.08 11.79 -12.35
N LEU A 214 -18.54 12.50 -13.37
CA LEU A 214 -19.23 13.58 -14.05
C LEU A 214 -20.51 13.14 -14.75
N VAL A 215 -20.43 12.05 -15.51
CA VAL A 215 -21.61 11.49 -16.19
C VAL A 215 -22.69 11.13 -15.17
N SER A 216 -22.30 10.50 -14.06
CA SER A 216 -23.23 10.17 -12.97
C SER A 216 -23.82 11.43 -12.33
N PHE A 217 -23.01 12.43 -12.07
CA PHE A 217 -23.45 13.69 -11.49
C PHE A 217 -24.38 14.47 -12.43
N MET A 218 -24.05 14.57 -13.73
CA MET A 218 -24.92 15.20 -14.73
C MET A 218 -26.29 14.48 -14.83
N SER A 219 -26.30 13.16 -14.74
CA SER A 219 -27.55 12.37 -14.72
C SER A 219 -28.38 12.66 -13.46
N VAL A 220 -27.76 12.66 -12.28
CA VAL A 220 -28.43 13.00 -11.02
C VAL A 220 -28.98 14.44 -11.06
N ARG A 221 -28.19 15.38 -11.57
CA ARG A 221 -28.58 16.79 -11.74
C ARG A 221 -29.78 16.93 -12.66
N ALA A 222 -29.79 16.23 -13.79
CA ALA A 222 -30.90 16.28 -14.75
C ALA A 222 -32.21 15.69 -14.18
N LEU A 223 -32.10 14.61 -13.36
CA LEU A 223 -33.28 13.94 -12.78
C LEU A 223 -33.83 14.63 -11.52
N PHE A 224 -32.94 15.19 -10.67
CA PHE A 224 -33.31 15.69 -9.35
C PHE A 224 -33.07 17.19 -9.16
N ASN A 225 -32.67 17.92 -10.22
CA ASN A 225 -32.39 19.35 -10.20
C ASN A 225 -31.42 19.79 -9.07
N VAL A 226 -30.36 19.02 -8.86
CA VAL A 226 -29.37 19.23 -7.80
C VAL A 226 -28.44 20.39 -8.16
N SER A 227 -27.97 21.12 -7.13
CA SER A 227 -27.03 22.25 -7.28
C SER A 227 -25.72 21.85 -7.97
N PRO A 228 -25.10 22.71 -8.80
CA PRO A 228 -23.78 22.44 -9.38
C PRO A 228 -22.64 22.37 -8.35
N ARG A 229 -22.83 22.82 -7.11
CA ARG A 229 -21.81 22.82 -6.04
C ARG A 229 -21.31 21.42 -5.63
N HIS A 230 -21.91 20.34 -6.11
CA HIS A 230 -21.47 18.95 -5.87
C HIS A 230 -20.37 18.49 -6.83
N GLU A 231 -19.87 19.37 -7.68
CA GLU A 231 -18.82 19.04 -8.67
C GLU A 231 -17.51 18.59 -8.04
N ALA A 232 -17.13 19.14 -6.88
CA ALA A 232 -15.87 18.84 -6.20
C ALA A 232 -15.65 17.36 -5.82
N GLY A 233 -16.72 16.56 -5.81
CA GLY A 233 -16.64 15.11 -5.51
C GLY A 233 -15.84 14.29 -6.51
N TYR A 234 -15.53 14.81 -7.72
CA TYR A 234 -14.67 14.10 -8.69
C TYR A 234 -13.28 13.77 -8.13
N ILE A 235 -12.75 14.63 -7.23
CA ILE A 235 -11.48 14.39 -6.55
C ILE A 235 -11.58 13.12 -5.70
N GLY A 236 -12.72 12.93 -5.02
CA GLY A 236 -13.01 11.73 -4.25
C GLY A 236 -12.94 10.46 -5.09
N ALA A 237 -13.46 10.51 -6.32
CA ALA A 237 -13.49 9.36 -7.22
C ALA A 237 -12.10 8.85 -7.64
N MET A 238 -11.05 9.66 -7.58
CA MET A 238 -9.68 9.24 -7.91
C MET A 238 -8.82 8.87 -6.69
N LEU A 239 -9.32 9.00 -5.46
CA LEU A 239 -8.53 8.79 -4.24
C LEU A 239 -8.01 7.35 -4.05
N PHE A 240 -8.59 6.37 -4.74
CA PHE A 240 -8.08 4.98 -4.72
C PHE A 240 -6.68 4.84 -5.31
N ILE A 241 -6.19 5.83 -6.08
CA ILE A 241 -4.84 5.87 -6.65
C ILE A 241 -3.79 6.33 -5.63
N ILE A 242 -4.21 7.07 -4.60
CA ILE A 242 -3.28 7.67 -3.63
C ILE A 242 -2.41 6.59 -2.99
N PRO A 243 -1.07 6.69 -3.12
CA PRO A 243 -0.13 5.66 -2.69
C PRO A 243 0.13 5.74 -1.18
N GLY A 244 -0.92 5.61 -0.38
CA GLY A 244 -0.82 5.71 1.08
C GLY A 244 0.09 4.66 1.69
N PHE A 245 0.08 3.42 1.17
CA PHE A 245 0.95 2.35 1.65
C PHE A 245 2.44 2.69 1.43
N PRO A 246 2.91 3.07 0.22
CA PRO A 246 4.27 3.54 0.00
C PRO A 246 4.69 4.73 0.88
N PHE A 247 3.83 5.73 1.09
CA PHE A 247 4.15 6.86 1.97
C PHE A 247 4.43 6.43 3.40
N ILE A 248 3.56 5.59 3.96
CA ILE A 248 3.72 5.12 5.33
C ILE A 248 4.96 4.24 5.46
N THR A 249 5.20 3.33 4.51
CA THR A 249 6.40 2.48 4.53
C THR A 249 7.68 3.26 4.30
N SER A 250 7.68 4.31 3.47
CA SER A 250 8.79 5.24 3.32
C SER A 250 9.20 5.85 4.66
N GLY A 251 8.25 6.43 5.40
CA GLY A 251 8.52 6.98 6.73
C GLY A 251 9.01 5.96 7.75
N LEU A 252 8.48 4.72 7.70
CA LEU A 252 8.94 3.63 8.57
C LEU A 252 10.37 3.20 8.24
N ASP A 253 10.75 3.12 6.96
CA ASP A 253 12.10 2.75 6.53
C ASP A 253 13.10 3.85 6.89
N LEU A 254 12.77 5.13 6.66
CA LEU A 254 13.61 6.27 7.07
C LEU A 254 13.86 6.28 8.58
N SER A 255 12.86 5.92 9.39
CA SER A 255 13.01 5.85 10.84
C SER A 255 13.96 4.76 11.33
N LYS A 256 14.26 3.79 10.48
CA LYS A 256 15.22 2.70 10.71
C LYS A 256 16.55 2.92 10.00
N LEU A 257 16.77 4.13 9.49
CA LEU A 257 17.96 4.51 8.70
C LEU A 257 18.13 3.73 7.39
N ASP A 258 17.06 3.07 6.93
CA ASP A 258 17.00 2.48 5.60
C ASP A 258 16.75 3.56 4.54
N MET A 259 17.74 4.44 4.38
CA MET A 259 17.63 5.69 3.61
C MET A 259 17.29 5.42 2.14
N ARG A 260 17.99 4.45 1.51
CA ARG A 260 17.77 4.09 0.09
C ARG A 260 16.30 3.71 -0.14
N SER A 261 15.83 2.67 0.55
CA SER A 261 14.44 2.20 0.40
C SER A 261 13.41 3.29 0.75
N GLY A 262 13.66 4.04 1.83
CA GLY A 262 12.75 5.09 2.27
C GLY A 262 12.61 6.22 1.26
N LEU A 263 13.72 6.72 0.70
CA LEU A 263 13.71 7.77 -0.32
C LEU A 263 13.11 7.29 -1.65
N GLU A 264 13.49 6.10 -2.11
CA GLU A 264 12.94 5.53 -3.36
C GLU A 264 11.41 5.34 -3.25
N ARG A 265 10.88 4.85 -2.11
CA ARG A 265 9.43 4.71 -1.87
C ARG A 265 8.72 6.05 -1.80
N GLY A 266 9.35 7.05 -1.17
CA GLY A 266 8.83 8.41 -1.12
C GLY A 266 8.76 9.04 -2.51
N ALA A 267 9.82 8.94 -3.30
CA ALA A 267 9.87 9.42 -4.69
C ALA A 267 8.83 8.72 -5.56
N TYR A 268 8.72 7.38 -5.46
CA TYR A 268 7.70 6.59 -6.17
C TYR A 268 6.28 7.08 -5.83
N ALA A 269 5.98 7.33 -4.56
CA ALA A 269 4.69 7.82 -4.14
C ALA A 269 4.40 9.25 -4.67
N ILE A 270 5.40 10.13 -4.66
CA ILE A 270 5.28 11.49 -5.22
C ILE A 270 4.98 11.45 -6.71
N ILE A 271 5.67 10.60 -7.48
CA ILE A 271 5.44 10.46 -8.92
C ILE A 271 4.01 9.98 -9.21
N ILE A 272 3.52 8.97 -8.48
CA ILE A 272 2.13 8.49 -8.63
C ILE A 272 1.13 9.62 -8.41
N ILE A 273 1.29 10.39 -7.34
CA ILE A 273 0.39 11.51 -7.03
C ILE A 273 0.48 12.59 -8.10
N THR A 274 1.68 12.91 -8.56
CA THR A 274 1.87 13.93 -9.59
C THR A 274 1.13 13.53 -10.86
N VAL A 275 1.29 12.30 -11.34
CA VAL A 275 0.56 11.81 -12.53
C VAL A 275 -0.95 11.82 -12.29
N ALA A 276 -1.42 11.33 -11.16
CA ALA A 276 -2.85 11.28 -10.85
C ALA A 276 -3.47 12.68 -10.76
N THR A 277 -2.79 13.62 -10.11
CA THR A 277 -3.28 15.00 -9.97
C THR A 277 -3.25 15.77 -11.27
N LEU A 278 -2.22 15.58 -12.10
CA LEU A 278 -2.15 16.19 -13.43
C LEU A 278 -3.29 15.71 -14.34
N VAL A 279 -3.56 14.40 -14.36
CA VAL A 279 -4.66 13.86 -15.15
C VAL A 279 -6.01 14.35 -14.63
N GLY A 280 -6.24 14.31 -13.32
CA GLY A 280 -7.46 14.84 -12.70
C GLY A 280 -7.65 16.34 -13.00
N TRP A 281 -6.58 17.11 -12.99
CA TRP A 281 -6.58 18.52 -13.37
C TRP A 281 -6.89 18.74 -14.85
N LEU A 282 -6.28 17.97 -15.77
CA LEU A 282 -6.58 18.03 -17.19
C LEU A 282 -8.06 17.75 -17.46
N VAL A 283 -8.62 16.73 -16.85
CA VAL A 283 -10.05 16.43 -16.97
C VAL A 283 -10.89 17.60 -16.43
N ALA A 284 -10.52 18.14 -15.25
CA ALA A 284 -11.22 19.26 -14.65
C ALA A 284 -11.20 20.53 -15.55
N MET A 285 -10.06 20.80 -16.21
CA MET A 285 -9.95 21.91 -17.16
C MET A 285 -10.84 21.72 -18.40
N LEU A 286 -10.87 20.52 -18.98
CA LEU A 286 -11.65 20.23 -20.18
C LEU A 286 -13.16 20.41 -19.97
N VAL A 287 -13.63 20.17 -18.74
CA VAL A 287 -15.06 20.24 -18.39
C VAL A 287 -15.39 21.38 -17.37
N HIS A 288 -14.44 22.30 -17.19
CA HIS A 288 -14.59 23.51 -16.36
C HIS A 288 -14.95 23.26 -14.89
N LEU A 289 -14.47 22.15 -14.30
CA LEU A 289 -14.67 21.84 -12.89
C LEU A 289 -13.72 22.65 -11.98
N ARG A 290 -14.19 22.92 -10.77
CA ARG A 290 -13.40 23.59 -9.73
C ARG A 290 -13.31 22.70 -8.47
N PRO A 291 -12.15 22.62 -7.80
CA PRO A 291 -11.97 21.88 -6.55
C PRO A 291 -12.44 22.70 -5.33
N GLU A 292 -13.69 23.15 -5.36
CA GLU A 292 -14.29 23.90 -4.26
C GLU A 292 -14.46 23.05 -3.00
N ASP A 293 -14.76 23.71 -1.88
CA ASP A 293 -15.09 23.00 -0.65
C ASP A 293 -16.45 22.33 -0.75
N PHE A 294 -16.59 21.17 -0.09
CA PHE A 294 -17.88 20.49 0.02
C PHE A 294 -18.87 21.36 0.79
N MET A 295 -20.14 21.28 0.43
CA MET A 295 -21.21 21.95 1.16
C MET A 295 -21.30 21.41 2.59
N PRO A 296 -21.31 22.27 3.62
CA PRO A 296 -21.48 21.81 4.99
C PRO A 296 -22.76 20.99 5.14
N LEU A 297 -22.65 19.80 5.70
CA LEU A 297 -23.82 18.97 6.01
C LEU A 297 -24.49 19.46 7.29
N PRO A 298 -25.84 19.57 7.30
CA PRO A 298 -26.60 20.04 8.48
C PRO A 298 -26.71 18.91 9.51
N LEU A 299 -25.58 18.41 10.01
CA LEU A 299 -25.50 17.30 10.97
C LEU A 299 -25.06 17.81 12.34
N SER A 300 -25.66 17.30 13.41
CA SER A 300 -25.16 17.55 14.76
C SER A 300 -23.81 16.87 15.00
N PRO A 301 -23.00 17.35 15.94
CA PRO A 301 -21.71 16.69 16.30
C PRO A 301 -21.86 15.21 16.63
N LEU A 302 -22.90 14.85 17.38
CA LEU A 302 -23.20 13.44 17.69
C LEU A 302 -23.50 12.62 16.42
N MET A 303 -24.25 13.18 15.49
CA MET A 303 -24.56 12.49 14.23
C MET A 303 -23.30 12.32 13.38
N TYR A 304 -22.40 13.32 13.34
CA TYR A 304 -21.09 13.16 12.71
C TYR A 304 -20.29 12.03 13.34
N LEU A 305 -20.19 11.97 14.66
CA LEU A 305 -19.48 10.90 15.38
C LEU A 305 -20.05 9.52 15.00
N LEU A 306 -21.38 9.36 15.04
CA LEU A 306 -22.05 8.09 14.75
C LEU A 306 -21.86 7.66 13.28
N LEU A 307 -21.86 8.58 12.33
CA LEU A 307 -21.68 8.27 10.90
C LEU A 307 -20.23 8.12 10.50
N ARG A 308 -19.29 8.78 11.18
CA ARG A 308 -17.84 8.65 10.95
C ARG A 308 -17.33 7.25 11.27
N LEU A 309 -17.88 6.58 12.27
CA LEU A 309 -17.49 5.20 12.62
C LEU A 309 -17.72 4.21 11.47
N PRO A 310 -18.94 4.03 10.93
CA PRO A 310 -19.16 3.13 9.81
C PRO A 310 -18.49 3.62 8.52
N ALA A 311 -18.41 4.93 8.26
CA ALA A 311 -17.71 5.44 7.11
C ALA A 311 -16.20 5.15 7.17
N SER A 312 -15.57 5.35 8.33
CA SER A 312 -14.15 4.99 8.50
C SER A 312 -13.93 3.48 8.39
N PHE A 313 -14.85 2.66 8.92
CA PHE A 313 -14.81 1.21 8.73
C PHE A 313 -14.86 0.84 7.24
N CYS A 314 -15.86 1.33 6.50
CA CYS A 314 -16.04 1.02 5.07
C CYS A 314 -14.84 1.47 4.24
N GLY A 315 -14.31 2.67 4.53
CA GLY A 315 -13.13 3.19 3.85
C GLY A 315 -11.91 2.28 4.04
N VAL A 316 -11.59 1.96 5.28
CA VAL A 316 -10.44 1.09 5.61
C VAL A 316 -10.65 -0.34 5.12
N PHE A 317 -11.84 -0.89 5.27
CA PHE A 317 -12.19 -2.22 4.78
C PHE A 317 -11.99 -2.32 3.27
N GLY A 318 -12.52 -1.36 2.50
CA GLY A 318 -12.38 -1.33 1.05
C GLY A 318 -10.92 -1.21 0.60
N PHE A 319 -10.13 -0.31 1.19
CA PHE A 319 -8.69 -0.23 0.90
C PHE A 319 -7.95 -1.53 1.28
N SER A 320 -8.32 -2.19 2.37
CA SER A 320 -7.72 -3.46 2.78
C SER A 320 -7.99 -4.58 1.76
N ILE A 321 -9.21 -4.64 1.20
CA ILE A 321 -9.55 -5.54 0.09
C ILE A 321 -8.71 -5.23 -1.16
N MET A 322 -8.50 -3.95 -1.49
CA MET A 322 -7.63 -3.55 -2.60
C MET A 322 -6.17 -3.99 -2.40
N PHE A 323 -5.72 -4.11 -1.16
CA PHE A 323 -4.41 -4.67 -0.80
C PHE A 323 -4.40 -6.21 -0.74
N ASN A 324 -5.43 -6.85 -1.28
CA ASN A 324 -5.59 -8.31 -1.30
C ASN A 324 -5.62 -8.96 0.10
N SER A 325 -6.16 -8.26 1.10
CA SER A 325 -6.36 -8.81 2.44
C SER A 325 -7.52 -9.80 2.46
N LYS A 326 -7.38 -10.92 3.20
CA LYS A 326 -8.51 -11.82 3.49
C LYS A 326 -9.59 -11.08 4.29
N LEU A 327 -10.87 -11.46 4.14
CA LEU A 327 -12.00 -10.78 4.78
C LEU A 327 -11.80 -10.54 6.29
N LYS A 328 -11.36 -11.54 7.04
CA LYS A 328 -11.08 -11.41 8.48
C LYS A 328 -10.01 -10.36 8.78
N MET A 329 -8.96 -10.29 7.95
CA MET A 329 -7.90 -9.29 8.08
C MET A 329 -8.42 -7.89 7.75
N ALA A 330 -9.19 -7.76 6.67
CA ALA A 330 -9.81 -6.50 6.25
C ALA A 330 -10.80 -5.96 7.30
N THR A 331 -11.64 -6.83 7.86
CA THR A 331 -12.56 -6.48 8.96
C THR A 331 -11.79 -6.03 10.22
N THR A 332 -10.73 -6.74 10.58
CA THR A 332 -9.89 -6.35 11.73
C THR A 332 -9.27 -4.97 11.53
N ALA A 333 -8.69 -4.72 10.34
CA ALA A 333 -8.14 -3.40 9.99
C ALA A 333 -9.24 -2.32 9.98
N GLY A 334 -10.42 -2.65 9.43
CA GLY A 334 -11.59 -1.77 9.39
C GLY A 334 -12.06 -1.32 10.78
N LEU A 335 -12.17 -2.25 11.73
CA LEU A 335 -12.57 -1.93 13.11
C LEU A 335 -11.54 -1.04 13.81
N ILE A 336 -10.26 -1.31 13.63
CA ILE A 336 -9.19 -0.46 14.20
C ILE A 336 -9.21 0.92 13.54
N GLY A 337 -9.33 0.98 12.22
CA GLY A 337 -9.39 2.24 11.49
C GLY A 337 -10.65 3.05 11.79
N ALA A 338 -11.80 2.40 12.03
CA ALA A 338 -13.01 3.06 12.47
C ALA A 338 -12.78 3.89 13.74
N VAL A 339 -12.19 3.28 14.77
CA VAL A 339 -11.88 3.97 16.03
C VAL A 339 -10.81 5.05 15.83
N ALA A 340 -9.69 4.68 15.21
CA ALA A 340 -8.53 5.56 15.09
C ALA A 340 -8.78 6.79 14.20
N ASN A 341 -9.48 6.62 13.06
CA ASN A 341 -9.76 7.74 12.16
C ASN A 341 -10.90 8.62 12.69
N THR A 342 -11.90 8.04 13.32
CA THR A 342 -12.96 8.84 13.97
C THR A 342 -12.36 9.69 15.09
N LEU A 343 -11.53 9.10 15.96
CA LEU A 343 -10.79 9.86 16.98
C LEU A 343 -10.00 11.02 16.35
N ARG A 344 -9.25 10.77 15.27
CA ARG A 344 -8.50 11.81 14.57
C ARG A 344 -9.40 12.96 14.11
N LEU A 345 -10.56 12.66 13.53
CA LEU A 345 -11.49 13.67 13.02
C LEU A 345 -12.12 14.48 14.16
N GLU A 346 -12.52 13.82 15.24
CA GLU A 346 -13.07 14.52 16.41
C GLU A 346 -12.03 15.40 17.11
N LEU A 347 -10.77 15.00 17.15
CA LEU A 347 -9.68 15.84 17.69
C LEU A 347 -9.46 17.09 16.83
N VAL A 348 -9.66 17.03 15.51
CA VAL A 348 -9.59 18.21 14.64
C VAL A 348 -10.79 19.11 14.84
N ASP A 349 -12.01 18.56 14.83
CA ASP A 349 -13.24 19.35 14.78
C ASP A 349 -13.66 19.86 16.16
N LEU A 350 -13.63 19.05 17.19
CA LEU A 350 -14.00 19.43 18.57
C LEU A 350 -12.82 19.90 19.39
N GLY A 351 -11.65 19.27 19.19
CA GLY A 351 -10.42 19.59 19.93
C GLY A 351 -9.61 20.72 19.31
N HIS A 352 -10.01 21.25 18.15
CA HIS A 352 -9.28 22.27 17.38
C HIS A 352 -7.78 21.95 17.18
N MET A 353 -7.46 20.65 17.16
CA MET A 353 -6.08 20.17 17.05
C MET A 353 -5.58 20.31 15.61
N PRO A 354 -4.31 20.72 15.40
CA PRO A 354 -3.72 20.71 14.07
C PRO A 354 -3.77 19.32 13.42
N ALA A 355 -4.15 19.26 12.13
CA ALA A 355 -4.40 18.00 11.41
C ALA A 355 -3.22 17.00 11.46
N GLY A 356 -1.96 17.47 11.47
CA GLY A 356 -0.79 16.63 11.64
C GLY A 356 -0.74 15.97 13.03
N ALA A 357 -0.93 16.72 14.11
CA ALA A 357 -0.95 16.19 15.47
C ALA A 357 -2.09 15.20 15.68
N ALA A 358 -3.29 15.48 15.15
CA ALA A 358 -4.42 14.57 15.17
C ALA A 358 -4.11 13.28 14.37
N ALA A 359 -3.43 13.38 13.24
CA ALA A 359 -2.98 12.23 12.45
C ALA A 359 -1.97 11.36 13.21
N PHE A 360 -1.03 11.98 13.93
CA PHE A 360 -0.12 11.26 14.83
C PHE A 360 -0.88 10.46 15.89
N LEU A 361 -1.82 11.09 16.60
CA LEU A 361 -2.62 10.41 17.65
C LEU A 361 -3.51 9.31 17.07
N GLY A 362 -4.12 9.53 15.89
CA GLY A 362 -4.87 8.51 15.18
C GLY A 362 -4.00 7.30 14.82
N ALA A 363 -2.81 7.54 14.26
CA ALA A 363 -1.87 6.47 13.91
C ALA A 363 -1.31 5.76 15.17
N LEU A 364 -1.02 6.48 16.24
CA LEU A 364 -0.63 5.93 17.54
C LEU A 364 -1.72 4.98 18.07
N THR A 365 -2.97 5.42 18.06
CA THR A 365 -4.12 4.62 18.51
C THR A 365 -4.28 3.37 17.65
N ALA A 366 -4.21 3.48 16.33
CA ALA A 366 -4.26 2.33 15.41
C ALA A 366 -3.14 1.33 15.71
N GLY A 367 -1.91 1.82 15.93
CA GLY A 367 -0.75 1.00 16.26
C GLY A 367 -0.87 0.27 17.61
N LEU A 368 -1.43 0.91 18.64
CA LEU A 368 -1.68 0.32 19.95
C LEU A 368 -2.77 -0.76 19.87
N LEU A 369 -3.91 -0.46 19.25
CA LEU A 369 -5.01 -1.41 19.06
C LEU A 369 -4.55 -2.63 18.24
N ALA A 370 -3.81 -2.42 17.16
CA ALA A 370 -3.26 -3.51 16.37
C ALA A 370 -2.29 -4.39 17.16
N SER A 371 -1.54 -3.83 18.12
CA SER A 371 -0.63 -4.58 18.98
C SER A 371 -1.37 -5.52 19.93
N ILE A 372 -2.52 -5.08 20.43
CA ILE A 372 -3.39 -5.88 21.31
C ILE A 372 -4.05 -7.01 20.51
N VAL A 373 -4.64 -6.66 19.38
CA VAL A 373 -5.41 -7.59 18.53
C VAL A 373 -4.51 -8.63 17.84
N ARG A 374 -3.27 -8.27 17.45
CA ARG A 374 -2.32 -9.16 16.79
C ARG A 374 -2.11 -10.48 17.54
N LYS A 375 -2.04 -10.44 18.87
CA LYS A 375 -1.84 -11.65 19.69
C LYS A 375 -2.97 -12.67 19.54
N LYS A 376 -4.20 -12.20 19.24
CA LYS A 376 -5.39 -13.04 19.08
C LYS A 376 -5.59 -13.51 17.63
N VAL A 377 -5.28 -12.65 16.63
CA VAL A 377 -5.61 -12.95 15.23
C VAL A 377 -4.44 -13.53 14.42
N GLY A 378 -3.20 -13.43 14.91
CA GLY A 378 -2.02 -14.05 14.29
C GLY A 378 -1.55 -13.42 12.97
N TYR A 379 -2.07 -12.27 12.57
CA TYR A 379 -1.67 -11.59 11.34
C TYR A 379 -0.41 -10.72 11.53
N PRO A 380 0.38 -10.50 10.46
CA PRO A 380 1.48 -9.54 10.48
C PRO A 380 0.98 -8.16 10.90
N ARG A 381 1.71 -7.50 11.81
CA ARG A 381 1.31 -6.18 12.32
C ARG A 381 1.11 -5.16 11.20
N ILE A 382 2.02 -5.12 10.21
CA ILE A 382 1.97 -4.20 9.08
C ILE A 382 0.70 -4.37 8.23
N SER A 383 0.24 -5.63 8.07
CA SER A 383 -0.96 -5.95 7.30
C SER A 383 -2.27 -5.48 7.97
N ILE A 384 -2.21 -5.12 9.24
CA ILE A 384 -3.33 -4.55 9.99
C ILE A 384 -3.14 -3.04 10.14
N THR A 385 -1.95 -2.57 10.56
CA THR A 385 -1.74 -1.16 10.93
C THR A 385 -1.77 -0.22 9.72
N ILE A 386 -1.12 -0.56 8.60
CA ILE A 386 -1.07 0.36 7.46
C ILE A 386 -2.44 0.52 6.82
N PRO A 387 -3.21 -0.54 6.51
CA PRO A 387 -4.58 -0.35 6.03
C PRO A 387 -5.45 0.47 6.97
N SER A 388 -5.29 0.31 8.32
CA SER A 388 -6.09 1.05 9.30
C SER A 388 -5.90 2.56 9.27
N ILE A 389 -4.76 3.05 8.79
CA ILE A 389 -4.45 4.49 8.74
C ILE A 389 -4.36 5.05 7.33
N VAL A 390 -4.46 4.21 6.28
CA VAL A 390 -4.33 4.67 4.89
C VAL A 390 -5.36 5.72 4.52
N ILE A 391 -6.55 5.65 5.10
CA ILE A 391 -7.62 6.64 4.91
C ILE A 391 -7.27 8.02 5.50
N MET A 392 -6.26 8.11 6.36
CA MET A 392 -5.78 9.36 6.93
C MET A 392 -4.80 10.10 6.02
N VAL A 393 -4.33 9.47 4.93
CA VAL A 393 -3.39 10.07 3.97
C VAL A 393 -4.07 11.23 3.25
N PRO A 394 -3.42 12.41 3.16
CA PRO A 394 -4.07 13.67 2.78
C PRO A 394 -4.20 13.86 1.27
N GLY A 395 -4.85 12.92 0.57
CA GLY A 395 -4.99 12.94 -0.90
C GLY A 395 -5.65 14.18 -1.45
N LEU A 396 -6.72 14.66 -0.81
CA LEU A 396 -7.39 15.90 -1.19
C LEU A 396 -6.45 17.12 -1.06
N TYR A 397 -5.65 17.20 0.00
CA TYR A 397 -4.71 18.32 0.20
C TYR A 397 -3.61 18.30 -0.85
N MET A 398 -3.13 17.11 -1.22
CA MET A 398 -2.13 16.95 -2.27
C MET A 398 -2.68 17.41 -3.63
N TYR A 399 -3.91 17.01 -3.97
CA TYR A 399 -4.58 17.47 -5.19
C TYR A 399 -4.73 18.99 -5.20
N ARG A 400 -5.25 19.57 -4.12
CA ARG A 400 -5.40 21.03 -3.98
C ARG A 400 -4.08 21.78 -4.07
N ALA A 401 -3.00 21.22 -3.54
CA ALA A 401 -1.67 21.79 -3.66
C ALA A 401 -1.25 21.93 -5.13
N VAL A 402 -1.31 20.85 -5.87
CA VAL A 402 -0.92 20.84 -7.30
C VAL A 402 -1.83 21.75 -8.13
N TYR A 403 -3.14 21.66 -7.92
CA TYR A 403 -4.13 22.50 -8.62
C TYR A 403 -3.88 24.01 -8.40
N ASN A 404 -3.71 24.44 -7.16
CA ASN A 404 -3.51 25.85 -6.85
C ASN A 404 -2.15 26.37 -7.31
N ILE A 405 -1.09 25.59 -7.21
CA ILE A 405 0.23 25.98 -7.75
C ILE A 405 0.14 26.21 -9.26
N GLY A 406 -0.59 25.36 -9.98
CA GLY A 406 -0.69 25.43 -11.43
C GLY A 406 -1.62 26.54 -11.96
N LEU A 407 -2.70 26.88 -11.24
CA LEU A 407 -3.78 27.72 -11.81
C LEU A 407 -4.07 29.01 -11.07
N THR A 408 -3.92 29.07 -9.75
CA THR A 408 -4.51 30.17 -8.98
C THR A 408 -3.51 30.94 -8.14
N SER A 409 -2.80 30.27 -7.24
CA SER A 409 -1.94 30.94 -6.27
C SER A 409 -0.88 29.99 -5.71
N ILE A 410 0.38 30.31 -5.93
CA ILE A 410 1.51 29.57 -5.37
C ILE A 410 1.45 29.54 -3.84
N SER A 411 1.06 30.65 -3.19
CA SER A 411 0.95 30.74 -1.74
C SER A 411 -0.12 29.79 -1.18
N THR A 412 -1.30 29.74 -1.81
CA THR A 412 -2.37 28.80 -1.43
C THR A 412 -1.96 27.35 -1.66
N GLY A 413 -1.32 27.08 -2.81
CA GLY A 413 -0.80 25.73 -3.11
C GLY A 413 0.29 25.31 -2.13
N ALA A 414 1.21 26.19 -1.75
CA ALA A 414 2.24 25.94 -0.75
C ALA A 414 1.63 25.63 0.63
N LEU A 415 0.55 26.33 1.03
CA LEU A 415 -0.17 26.06 2.27
C LEU A 415 -0.74 24.64 2.29
N TRP A 416 -1.42 24.22 1.20
CA TRP A 416 -1.96 22.87 1.09
C TRP A 416 -0.85 21.81 1.06
N MET A 417 0.26 22.07 0.38
CA MET A 417 1.42 21.19 0.33
C MET A 417 2.03 21.00 1.72
N THR A 418 2.23 22.07 2.47
CA THR A 418 2.77 22.00 3.84
C THR A 418 1.84 21.20 4.76
N ARG A 419 0.52 21.41 4.69
CA ARG A 419 -0.45 20.63 5.46
C ARG A 419 -0.41 19.15 5.09
N ALA A 420 -0.32 18.82 3.80
CA ALA A 420 -0.19 17.44 3.33
C ALA A 420 1.10 16.79 3.84
N LEU A 421 2.23 17.48 3.71
CA LEU A 421 3.54 17.00 4.14
C LEU A 421 3.57 16.70 5.65
N LEU A 422 3.04 17.60 6.47
CA LEU A 422 2.97 17.38 7.91
C LEU A 422 2.19 16.09 8.24
N ILE A 423 1.03 15.86 7.62
CA ILE A 423 0.25 14.64 7.87
C ILE A 423 1.04 13.39 7.44
N VAL A 424 1.68 13.42 6.26
CA VAL A 424 2.47 12.29 5.74
C VAL A 424 3.64 11.94 6.66
N VAL A 425 4.27 12.93 7.28
CA VAL A 425 5.37 12.73 8.25
C VAL A 425 4.84 12.23 9.59
N PHE A 426 3.74 12.80 10.10
CA PHE A 426 3.22 12.46 11.43
C PHE A 426 2.55 11.08 11.50
N LEU A 427 2.00 10.56 10.40
CA LEU A 427 1.39 9.23 10.37
C LEU A 427 2.38 8.10 10.70
N PRO A 428 3.54 7.96 10.01
CA PRO A 428 4.56 6.98 10.38
C PRO A 428 5.08 7.17 11.80
N LEU A 429 5.29 8.42 12.23
CA LEU A 429 5.77 8.72 13.60
C LEU A 429 4.82 8.20 14.67
N GLY A 430 3.50 8.31 14.47
CA GLY A 430 2.50 7.73 15.36
C GLY A 430 2.60 6.20 15.44
N LEU A 431 2.80 5.52 14.31
CA LEU A 431 3.01 4.07 14.29
C LEU A 431 4.33 3.66 14.95
N ILE A 432 5.39 4.44 14.76
CA ILE A 432 6.70 4.24 15.40
C ILE A 432 6.57 4.35 16.91
N ALA A 433 5.92 5.41 17.40
CA ALA A 433 5.65 5.61 18.82
C ALA A 433 4.88 4.42 19.42
N ALA A 434 3.80 3.96 18.75
CA ALA A 434 3.06 2.77 19.16
C ALA A 434 3.96 1.52 19.21
N ARG A 435 4.90 1.41 18.30
CA ARG A 435 5.83 0.28 18.22
C ARG A 435 6.87 0.32 19.35
N ILE A 436 7.46 1.47 19.60
CA ILE A 436 8.40 1.69 20.69
C ILE A 436 7.74 1.33 22.04
N LEU A 437 6.47 1.70 22.24
CA LEU A 437 5.73 1.40 23.46
C LEU A 437 5.42 -0.10 23.62
N THR A 438 5.18 -0.83 22.53
CA THR A 438 4.63 -2.20 22.58
C THR A 438 5.61 -3.32 22.19
N ASP A 439 6.76 -3.00 21.60
CA ASP A 439 7.72 -3.98 21.09
C ASP A 439 9.13 -3.68 21.61
N LYS A 440 9.63 -4.55 22.51
CA LYS A 440 10.98 -4.39 23.12
C LYS A 440 12.10 -4.43 22.06
N LYS A 441 11.97 -5.29 21.03
CA LYS A 441 12.97 -5.40 19.94
C LYS A 441 13.10 -4.12 19.12
N TRP A 442 12.07 -3.27 19.10
CA TRP A 442 12.08 -2.01 18.37
C TRP A 442 12.74 -0.85 19.10
N ARG A 443 12.98 -0.99 20.41
CA ARG A 443 13.64 0.02 21.25
C ARG A 443 15.17 0.00 21.09
N HIS A 444 15.69 -1.09 20.60
CA HIS A 444 17.14 -1.27 20.44
C HIS A 444 17.51 -1.32 18.97
N ASN A 445 18.63 -0.72 18.62
CA ASN A 445 19.31 -0.90 17.34
C ASN A 445 20.23 -2.11 17.51
N GLY A 446 19.79 -3.27 17.07
CA GLY A 446 20.57 -4.49 17.11
C GLY A 446 19.86 -5.56 16.32
#